data_de82f26c30c5f9c02d376218941d57e6
#
_entry.id   de82f26c30c5f9c02d376218941d57e6
#
_cell.length_a   1.000
_cell.length_b   1.000
_cell.length_c   1.000
_cell.angle_alpha   90.00
_cell.angle_beta   90.00
_cell.angle_gamma   90.00
#
_symmetry.space_group_name_H-M   'P 1'
#
loop_
_entity.id
_entity.type
_entity.pdbx_description
1 polymer ?
#
loop_
_entity_poly.entity_id
_entity_poly.type
_entity_poly.pdbx_seq_one_letter_code
_entity_poly.pdbx_strand_id
1 'polypeptide(L)'
;MTTLENVKQWFIDRDLENGGRLDKQSLKLSEEFGELCAGYLKKNEQLTKDSIGDCAVVIVGLALLIKEDVHKIFKTSGYDRDVMTCFGFLNQNISEFQLCQDFGEGILELYLSRTIYWLKSISKALGYSFDECFELAYQEIKDRKGRWIDGSFVKEEDLHDTEV
;
A
#
# COMPACT_ATOMS: atom_id res chain seq x y z
N MET A 1 5.76 -6.16 18.69
CA MET A 1 5.22 -5.14 17.75
C MET A 1 4.37 -5.84 16.71
N THR A 2 3.26 -5.24 16.33
CA THR A 2 2.41 -5.75 15.23
C THR A 2 3.09 -5.48 13.89
N THR A 3 2.66 -6.17 12.81
CA THR A 3 3.14 -5.90 11.44
C THR A 3 2.97 -4.42 11.07
N LEU A 4 1.82 -3.82 11.44
CA LEU A 4 1.55 -2.41 11.19
C LEU A 4 2.59 -1.49 11.86
N GLU A 5 2.93 -1.75 13.12
CA GLU A 5 3.95 -0.97 13.84
C GLU A 5 5.35 -1.18 13.25
N ASN A 6 5.67 -2.41 12.82
CA ASN A 6 6.93 -2.71 12.17
C ASN A 6 7.09 -1.98 10.83
N VAL A 7 6.05 -1.98 9.98
CA VAL A 7 6.05 -1.26 8.70
C VAL A 7 6.12 0.25 8.92
N LYS A 8 5.35 0.78 9.89
CA LYS A 8 5.44 2.20 10.29
C LYS A 8 6.87 2.58 10.68
N GLN A 9 7.49 1.77 11.53
CA GLN A 9 8.87 2.03 11.98
C GLN A 9 9.87 1.92 10.82
N TRP A 10 9.68 0.97 9.90
CA TRP A 10 10.49 0.82 8.70
C TRP A 10 10.55 2.11 7.86
N PHE A 11 9.42 2.79 7.68
CA PHE A 11 9.35 4.07 6.97
C PHE A 11 10.01 5.22 7.76
N ILE A 12 9.81 5.26 9.08
CA ILE A 12 10.41 6.28 9.95
C ILE A 12 11.94 6.16 9.93
N ASP A 13 12.47 4.95 10.06
CA ASP A 13 13.91 4.68 10.05
C ASP A 13 14.59 5.07 8.72
N ARG A 14 13.82 5.15 7.64
CA ARG A 14 14.28 5.54 6.30
C ARG A 14 13.93 6.98 5.92
N ASP A 15 13.52 7.79 6.90
CA ASP A 15 13.24 9.21 6.71
C ASP A 15 12.24 9.52 5.59
N LEU A 16 11.13 8.77 5.56
CA LEU A 16 10.06 8.97 4.59
C LEU A 16 9.58 10.43 4.56
N GLU A 17 9.49 11.09 5.71
CA GLU A 17 8.96 12.45 5.83
C GLU A 17 9.72 13.46 4.97
N ASN A 18 11.06 13.31 4.88
CA ASN A 18 11.90 14.20 4.08
C ASN A 18 12.19 13.64 2.68
N GLY A 19 12.18 12.33 2.51
CA GLY A 19 12.55 11.68 1.26
C GLY A 19 11.40 11.31 0.35
N GLY A 20 10.23 10.97 0.93
CA GLY A 20 9.05 10.54 0.19
C GLY A 20 8.22 11.71 -0.35
N ARG A 21 7.54 11.50 -1.47
CA ARG A 21 6.55 12.45 -2.02
C ARG A 21 5.18 11.78 -2.15
N LEU A 22 4.15 12.51 -1.77
CA LEU A 22 2.77 12.01 -1.77
C LEU A 22 2.32 11.56 -3.16
N ASP A 23 2.61 12.36 -4.20
CA ASP A 23 2.27 12.04 -5.59
C ASP A 23 2.98 10.77 -6.09
N LYS A 24 4.26 10.60 -5.77
CA LYS A 24 5.04 9.41 -6.14
C LYS A 24 4.57 8.16 -5.40
N GLN A 25 4.31 8.27 -4.10
CA GLN A 25 3.81 7.14 -3.30
C GLN A 25 2.38 6.76 -3.71
N SER A 26 1.53 7.72 -4.09
CA SER A 26 0.20 7.40 -4.61
C SER A 26 0.25 6.68 -5.96
N LEU A 27 1.20 7.04 -6.84
CA LEU A 27 1.43 6.32 -8.08
C LEU A 27 1.98 4.90 -7.82
N LYS A 28 2.84 4.74 -6.81
CA LYS A 28 3.30 3.42 -6.35
C LYS A 28 2.12 2.52 -5.93
N LEU A 29 1.12 3.09 -5.24
CA LEU A 29 -0.09 2.33 -4.91
C LEU A 29 -0.83 1.83 -6.17
N SER A 30 -0.88 2.63 -7.24
CA SER A 30 -1.46 2.19 -8.52
C SER A 30 -0.65 1.08 -9.17
N GLU A 31 0.66 1.11 -9.07
CA GLU A 31 1.55 0.04 -9.55
C GLU A 31 1.26 -1.28 -8.83
N GLU A 32 1.23 -1.27 -7.49
CA GLU A 32 0.94 -2.46 -6.69
C GLU A 32 -0.49 -3.00 -6.93
N PHE A 33 -1.46 -2.10 -7.11
CA PHE A 33 -2.81 -2.49 -7.52
C PHE A 33 -2.83 -3.15 -8.90
N GLY A 34 -2.03 -2.67 -9.85
CA GLY A 34 -1.85 -3.30 -11.17
C GLY A 34 -1.29 -4.71 -11.05
N GLU A 35 -0.31 -4.94 -10.17
CA GLU A 35 0.24 -6.26 -9.89
C GLU A 35 -0.81 -7.18 -9.24
N LEU A 36 -1.63 -6.65 -8.32
CA LEU A 36 -2.76 -7.38 -7.73
C LEU A 36 -3.75 -7.83 -8.82
N CYS A 37 -4.11 -6.95 -9.74
CA CYS A 37 -4.97 -7.28 -10.88
C CYS A 37 -4.33 -8.37 -11.76
N ALA A 38 -3.02 -8.28 -12.04
CA ALA A 38 -2.29 -9.26 -12.82
C ALA A 38 -2.25 -10.64 -12.14
N GLY A 39 -2.00 -10.66 -10.82
CA GLY A 39 -1.98 -11.88 -10.02
C GLY A 39 -3.33 -12.60 -10.07
N TYR A 40 -4.41 -11.87 -9.85
CA TYR A 40 -5.76 -12.40 -9.89
C TYR A 40 -6.13 -12.97 -11.29
N LEU A 41 -5.91 -12.18 -12.35
CA LEU A 41 -6.25 -12.59 -13.72
C LEU A 41 -5.45 -13.80 -14.20
N LYS A 42 -4.19 -13.90 -13.80
CA LYS A 42 -3.29 -15.03 -14.13
C LYS A 42 -3.46 -16.22 -13.18
N LYS A 43 -4.36 -16.13 -12.19
CA LYS A 43 -4.53 -17.15 -11.13
C LYS A 43 -3.21 -17.49 -10.43
N ASN A 44 -2.36 -16.48 -10.26
CA ASN A 44 -1.11 -16.61 -9.53
C ASN A 44 -1.34 -16.22 -8.06
N GLU A 45 -1.57 -17.22 -7.22
CA GLU A 45 -1.90 -17.04 -5.80
C GLU A 45 -0.78 -16.28 -5.07
N GLN A 46 0.48 -16.61 -5.30
CA GLN A 46 1.61 -15.97 -4.64
C GLN A 46 1.65 -14.48 -4.98
N LEU A 47 1.64 -14.13 -6.27
CA LEU A 47 1.63 -12.74 -6.71
C LEU A 47 0.41 -11.98 -6.16
N THR A 48 -0.75 -12.62 -6.07
CA THR A 48 -1.96 -11.99 -5.52
C THR A 48 -1.79 -11.66 -4.04
N LYS A 49 -1.25 -12.59 -3.24
CA LYS A 49 -0.99 -12.38 -1.81
C LYS A 49 0.08 -11.32 -1.58
N ASP A 50 1.17 -11.37 -2.33
CA ASP A 50 2.26 -10.40 -2.24
C ASP A 50 1.75 -9.00 -2.54
N SER A 51 1.00 -8.82 -3.65
CA SER A 51 0.46 -7.51 -4.04
C SER A 51 -0.58 -6.96 -3.06
N ILE A 52 -1.37 -7.80 -2.38
CA ILE A 52 -2.24 -7.34 -1.28
C ILE A 52 -1.40 -6.73 -0.16
N GLY A 53 -0.34 -7.42 0.23
CA GLY A 53 0.58 -6.95 1.27
C GLY A 53 1.33 -5.67 0.86
N ASP A 54 1.81 -5.61 -0.36
CA ASP A 54 2.53 -4.45 -0.90
C ASP A 54 1.63 -3.21 -1.00
N CYS A 55 0.38 -3.35 -1.42
CA CYS A 55 -0.61 -2.27 -1.33
C CYS A 55 -0.75 -1.77 0.12
N ALA A 56 -0.85 -2.68 1.10
CA ALA A 56 -0.96 -2.29 2.51
C ALA A 56 0.28 -1.55 3.00
N VAL A 57 1.49 -1.99 2.62
CA VAL A 57 2.75 -1.29 2.94
C VAL A 57 2.74 0.13 2.40
N VAL A 58 2.40 0.32 1.13
CA VAL A 58 2.35 1.67 0.51
C VAL A 58 1.33 2.56 1.22
N ILE A 59 0.16 2.02 1.64
CA ILE A 59 -0.85 2.78 2.38
C ILE A 59 -0.33 3.26 3.74
N VAL A 60 0.50 2.49 4.44
CA VAL A 60 1.18 2.97 5.66
C VAL A 60 2.04 4.19 5.36
N GLY A 61 2.84 4.15 4.30
CA GLY A 61 3.66 5.29 3.88
C GLY A 61 2.82 6.51 3.52
N LEU A 62 1.72 6.34 2.79
CA LEU A 62 0.79 7.43 2.46
C LEU A 62 0.14 8.04 3.71
N ALA A 63 -0.29 7.21 4.66
CA ALA A 63 -0.85 7.67 5.93
C ALA A 63 0.15 8.55 6.71
N LEU A 64 1.42 8.15 6.76
CA LEU A 64 2.48 8.93 7.40
C LEU A 64 2.72 10.27 6.68
N LEU A 65 2.73 10.28 5.34
CA LEU A 65 2.94 11.51 4.56
C LEU A 65 1.81 12.52 4.74
N ILE A 66 0.56 12.07 4.88
CA ILE A 66 -0.58 12.94 5.21
C ILE A 66 -0.75 13.18 6.71
N LYS A 67 0.17 12.67 7.56
CA LYS A 67 0.19 12.84 9.03
C LYS A 67 -1.06 12.31 9.74
N GLU A 68 -1.63 11.22 9.21
CA GLU A 68 -2.80 10.57 9.79
C GLU A 68 -2.42 9.33 10.62
N ASP A 69 -3.31 8.95 11.52
CA ASP A 69 -3.12 7.77 12.37
C ASP A 69 -3.31 6.47 11.58
N VAL A 70 -2.21 5.75 11.36
CA VAL A 70 -2.22 4.47 10.65
C VAL A 70 -3.14 3.44 11.31
N HIS A 71 -3.25 3.43 12.64
CA HIS A 71 -4.13 2.51 13.34
C HIS A 71 -5.61 2.78 13.04
N LYS A 72 -5.98 4.05 12.94
CA LYS A 72 -7.33 4.46 12.56
C LYS A 72 -7.68 4.00 11.15
N ILE A 73 -6.77 4.19 10.19
CA ILE A 73 -6.93 3.78 8.79
C ILE A 73 -7.08 2.25 8.68
N PHE A 74 -6.28 1.48 9.41
CA PHE A 74 -6.27 0.02 9.34
C PHE A 74 -7.34 -0.68 10.20
N LYS A 75 -8.05 0.07 11.05
CA LYS A 75 -9.06 -0.48 11.97
C LYS A 75 -10.28 -1.10 11.26
N THR A 76 -10.54 -0.71 10.02
CA THR A 76 -11.68 -1.21 9.25
C THR A 76 -11.60 -2.73 9.03
N SER A 77 -12.75 -3.39 8.95
CA SER A 77 -12.88 -4.81 8.60
C SER A 77 -13.49 -4.96 7.22
N GLY A 78 -12.96 -5.87 6.40
CA GLY A 78 -13.50 -6.16 5.08
C GLY A 78 -14.89 -6.81 5.16
N TYR A 79 -15.64 -6.72 4.08
CA TYR A 79 -16.98 -7.27 3.92
C TYR A 79 -16.98 -8.41 2.89
N ASP A 80 -17.89 -9.37 3.09
CA ASP A 80 -18.07 -10.47 2.14
C ASP A 80 -18.87 -9.99 0.93
N ARG A 81 -18.20 -9.85 -0.21
CA ARG A 81 -18.76 -9.35 -1.44
C ARG A 81 -18.14 -10.03 -2.65
N ASP A 82 -18.81 -9.91 -3.80
CA ASP A 82 -18.24 -10.30 -5.08
C ASP A 82 -16.87 -9.65 -5.33
N VAL A 83 -15.89 -10.46 -5.64
CA VAL A 83 -14.51 -10.04 -5.78
C VAL A 83 -14.31 -8.96 -6.85
N MET A 84 -15.02 -9.06 -7.99
CA MET A 84 -14.92 -8.07 -9.06
C MET A 84 -15.47 -6.70 -8.64
N THR A 85 -16.55 -6.69 -7.87
CA THR A 85 -17.09 -5.48 -7.24
C THR A 85 -16.05 -4.85 -6.29
N CYS A 86 -15.35 -5.67 -5.49
CA CYS A 86 -14.28 -5.20 -4.60
C CYS A 86 -13.12 -4.57 -5.37
N PHE A 87 -12.69 -5.17 -6.48
CA PHE A 87 -11.67 -4.57 -7.37
C PHE A 87 -12.10 -3.22 -7.92
N GLY A 88 -13.37 -3.10 -8.37
CA GLY A 88 -13.92 -1.84 -8.89
C GLY A 88 -13.89 -0.71 -7.86
N PHE A 89 -14.33 -0.98 -6.62
CA PHE A 89 -14.29 0.01 -5.54
C PHE A 89 -12.86 0.32 -5.07
N LEU A 90 -11.97 -0.68 -5.04
CA LEU A 90 -10.56 -0.45 -4.72
C LEU A 90 -9.94 0.53 -5.73
N ASN A 91 -10.11 0.27 -7.03
CA ASN A 91 -9.65 1.15 -8.09
C ASN A 91 -10.22 2.57 -7.97
N GLN A 92 -11.52 2.70 -7.70
CA GLN A 92 -12.15 4.00 -7.49
C GLN A 92 -11.50 4.76 -6.33
N ASN A 93 -11.31 4.13 -5.16
CA ASN A 93 -10.76 4.83 -4.00
C ASN A 93 -9.28 5.22 -4.18
N ILE A 94 -8.49 4.43 -4.91
CA ILE A 94 -7.12 4.78 -5.29
C ILE A 94 -7.15 6.03 -6.20
N SER A 95 -8.01 6.05 -7.21
CA SER A 95 -8.14 7.18 -8.13
C SER A 95 -8.62 8.45 -7.41
N GLU A 96 -9.62 8.34 -6.54
CA GLU A 96 -10.11 9.47 -5.74
C GLU A 96 -9.03 10.03 -4.80
N PHE A 97 -8.26 9.15 -4.16
CA PHE A 97 -7.11 9.59 -3.35
C PHE A 97 -6.13 10.42 -4.17
N GLN A 98 -5.78 9.96 -5.38
CA GLN A 98 -4.85 10.66 -6.26
C GLN A 98 -5.40 12.03 -6.72
N LEU A 99 -6.69 12.11 -7.04
CA LEU A 99 -7.32 13.33 -7.53
C LEU A 99 -7.57 14.36 -6.42
N CYS A 100 -7.71 13.92 -5.17
CA CYS A 100 -8.09 14.76 -4.05
C CYS A 100 -6.91 15.22 -3.19
N GLN A 101 -5.66 15.04 -3.61
CA GLN A 101 -4.48 15.40 -2.81
C GLN A 101 -4.45 16.88 -2.39
N ASP A 102 -5.06 17.76 -3.17
CA ASP A 102 -5.13 19.20 -2.88
C ASP A 102 -6.36 19.60 -2.02
N PHE A 103 -7.26 18.67 -1.69
CA PHE A 103 -8.55 18.98 -1.05
C PHE A 103 -8.56 18.88 0.49
N GLY A 104 -7.43 18.51 1.11
CA GLY A 104 -7.28 18.48 2.57
C GLY A 104 -7.25 17.08 3.18
N GLU A 105 -6.67 17.01 4.37
CA GLU A 105 -6.23 15.76 5.02
C GLU A 105 -7.38 14.80 5.35
N GLY A 106 -8.51 15.29 5.86
CA GLY A 106 -9.63 14.44 6.29
C GLY A 106 -10.26 13.60 5.17
N ILE A 107 -10.30 14.12 3.93
CA ILE A 107 -10.81 13.38 2.78
C ILE A 107 -9.82 12.31 2.32
N LEU A 108 -8.53 12.59 2.43
CA LEU A 108 -7.47 11.63 2.10
C LEU A 108 -7.47 10.43 3.06
N GLU A 109 -7.62 10.69 4.36
CA GLU A 109 -7.80 9.64 5.37
C GLU A 109 -8.96 8.71 5.02
N LEU A 110 -10.11 9.28 4.64
CA LEU A 110 -11.30 8.52 4.25
C LEU A 110 -11.00 7.57 3.08
N TYR A 111 -10.32 8.05 2.04
CA TYR A 111 -9.98 7.21 0.89
C TYR A 111 -8.97 6.11 1.23
N LEU A 112 -7.97 6.39 2.08
CA LEU A 112 -7.05 5.35 2.55
C LEU A 112 -7.76 4.30 3.40
N SER A 113 -8.66 4.69 4.30
CA SER A 113 -9.45 3.75 5.09
C SER A 113 -10.34 2.87 4.22
N ARG A 114 -10.96 3.44 3.18
CA ARG A 114 -11.75 2.67 2.20
C ARG A 114 -10.88 1.76 1.35
N THR A 115 -9.68 2.17 1.00
CA THR A 115 -8.73 1.33 0.27
C THR A 115 -8.37 0.09 1.08
N ILE A 116 -8.05 0.23 2.37
CA ILE A 116 -7.82 -0.90 3.30
C ILE A 116 -9.06 -1.78 3.43
N TYR A 117 -10.25 -1.16 3.54
CA TYR A 117 -11.52 -1.91 3.60
C TYR A 117 -11.68 -2.83 2.37
N TRP A 118 -11.42 -2.33 1.17
CA TRP A 118 -11.57 -3.13 -0.05
C TRP A 118 -10.46 -4.15 -0.25
N LEU A 119 -9.22 -3.89 0.19
CA LEU A 119 -8.15 -4.88 0.22
C LEU A 119 -8.50 -6.05 1.15
N LYS A 120 -9.02 -5.77 2.35
CA LYS A 120 -9.50 -6.80 3.28
C LYS A 120 -10.70 -7.56 2.71
N SER A 121 -11.59 -6.89 1.98
CA SER A 121 -12.73 -7.53 1.30
C SER A 121 -12.28 -8.47 0.18
N ILE A 122 -11.30 -8.06 -0.63
CA ILE A 122 -10.68 -8.92 -1.65
C ILE A 122 -10.02 -10.15 -1.00
N SER A 123 -9.23 -9.95 0.04
CA SER A 123 -8.58 -11.05 0.77
C SER A 123 -9.63 -12.07 1.24
N LYS A 124 -10.71 -11.58 1.86
CA LYS A 124 -11.81 -12.41 2.34
C LYS A 124 -12.52 -13.18 1.21
N ALA A 125 -12.82 -12.50 0.10
CA ALA A 125 -13.47 -13.11 -1.06
C ALA A 125 -12.61 -14.21 -1.71
N LEU A 126 -11.27 -14.08 -1.62
CA LEU A 126 -10.32 -15.06 -2.14
C LEU A 126 -9.93 -16.14 -1.10
N GLY A 127 -10.42 -16.05 0.12
CA GLY A 127 -10.08 -16.99 1.19
C GLY A 127 -8.67 -16.79 1.75
N TYR A 128 -8.10 -15.59 1.64
CA TYR A 128 -6.79 -15.25 2.18
C TYR A 128 -6.90 -14.49 3.51
N SER A 129 -5.89 -14.61 4.36
CA SER A 129 -5.70 -13.73 5.51
C SER A 129 -5.00 -12.44 5.07
N PHE A 130 -5.66 -11.30 5.23
CA PHE A 130 -5.03 -10.00 4.99
C PHE A 130 -3.79 -9.80 5.86
N ASP A 131 -3.85 -10.19 7.12
CA ASP A 131 -2.74 -10.04 8.06
C ASP A 131 -1.53 -10.89 7.66
N GLU A 132 -1.76 -12.11 7.14
CA GLU A 132 -0.68 -12.95 6.60
C GLU A 132 -0.06 -12.32 5.34
N CYS A 133 -0.86 -11.80 4.41
CA CYS A 133 -0.36 -11.10 3.23
C CYS A 133 0.48 -9.87 3.62
N PHE A 134 0.02 -9.10 4.61
CA PHE A 134 0.72 -7.93 5.09
C PHE A 134 2.03 -8.28 5.79
N GLU A 135 2.05 -9.37 6.59
CA GLU A 135 3.26 -9.86 7.22
C GLU A 135 4.28 -10.36 6.19
N LEU A 136 3.85 -11.08 5.14
CA LEU A 136 4.73 -11.49 4.04
C LEU A 136 5.43 -10.29 3.40
N ALA A 137 4.68 -9.26 3.04
CA ALA A 137 5.26 -8.04 2.49
C ALA A 137 6.27 -7.37 3.43
N TYR A 138 5.97 -7.33 4.74
CA TYR A 138 6.93 -6.82 5.72
C TYR A 138 8.21 -7.65 5.76
N GLN A 139 8.11 -8.99 5.74
CA GLN A 139 9.29 -9.86 5.73
C GLN A 139 10.20 -9.63 4.52
N GLU A 140 9.63 -9.26 3.37
CA GLU A 140 10.39 -8.90 2.17
C GLU A 140 11.12 -7.56 2.28
N ILE A 141 10.50 -6.57 2.93
CA ILE A 141 11.08 -5.22 2.98
C ILE A 141 11.95 -4.95 4.21
N LYS A 142 11.79 -5.69 5.31
CA LYS A 142 12.41 -5.37 6.61
C LYS A 142 13.91 -5.10 6.55
N ASP A 143 14.63 -5.87 5.75
CA ASP A 143 16.09 -5.77 5.58
C ASP A 143 16.48 -5.01 4.29
N ARG A 144 15.50 -4.51 3.54
CA ARG A 144 15.71 -3.82 2.26
C ARG A 144 16.49 -2.54 2.48
N LYS A 145 17.63 -2.42 1.79
CA LYS A 145 18.44 -1.21 1.74
C LYS A 145 18.09 -0.40 0.49
N GLY A 146 18.35 0.89 0.57
CA GLY A 146 18.08 1.83 -0.53
C GLY A 146 18.02 3.26 -0.02
N ARG A 147 17.63 4.17 -0.89
CA ARG A 147 17.44 5.59 -0.56
C ARG A 147 16.28 6.20 -1.35
N TRP A 148 15.78 7.34 -0.87
CA TRP A 148 14.80 8.13 -1.58
C TRP A 148 15.45 8.91 -2.71
N ILE A 149 14.88 8.80 -3.91
CA ILE A 149 15.28 9.58 -5.09
C ILE A 149 14.00 10.12 -5.71
N ASP A 150 13.89 11.43 -5.82
CA ASP A 150 12.71 12.13 -6.37
C ASP A 150 11.37 11.63 -5.79
N GLY A 151 11.35 11.37 -4.48
CA GLY A 151 10.14 10.97 -3.76
C GLY A 151 9.78 9.48 -3.82
N SER A 152 10.58 8.66 -4.51
CA SER A 152 10.45 7.21 -4.59
C SER A 152 11.60 6.50 -3.88
N PHE A 153 11.30 5.40 -3.16
CA PHE A 153 12.35 4.58 -2.55
C PHE A 153 12.99 3.67 -3.61
N VAL A 154 14.27 3.89 -3.88
CA VAL A 154 15.06 3.10 -4.83
C VAL A 154 15.91 2.10 -4.08
N LYS A 155 15.79 0.81 -4.42
CA LYS A 155 16.56 -0.27 -3.80
C LYS A 155 18.06 -0.08 -4.10
N GLU A 156 18.92 -0.52 -3.17
CA GLU A 156 20.37 -0.42 -3.32
C GLU A 156 20.88 -1.09 -4.60
N GLU A 157 20.29 -2.21 -4.99
CA GLU A 157 20.60 -2.96 -6.21
C GLU A 157 20.28 -2.20 -7.51
N ASP A 158 19.28 -1.31 -7.47
CA ASP A 158 18.81 -0.53 -8.62
C ASP A 158 19.51 0.85 -8.72
N LEU A 159 20.34 1.22 -7.75
CA LEU A 159 21.01 2.54 -7.71
C LEU A 159 22.05 2.72 -8.83
N HIS A 160 22.59 1.63 -9.36
CA HIS A 160 23.62 1.68 -10.41
C HIS A 160 23.06 2.03 -11.80
N ASP A 161 21.75 1.87 -12.02
CA ASP A 161 21.08 2.18 -13.28
C ASP A 161 20.64 3.65 -13.40
N THR A 162 20.75 4.43 -12.32
CA THR A 162 20.31 5.83 -12.24
C THR A 162 21.43 6.86 -12.38
N GLU A 163 22.68 6.44 -12.55
CA GLU A 163 23.86 7.33 -12.72
C GLU A 163 24.32 7.44 -14.20
N VAL A 164 23.39 7.36 -15.17
CA VAL A 164 23.69 7.59 -16.60
C VAL A 164 23.07 8.89 -17.07
#